data_6ece3fedbc49f0176995d2f69ee7eead
#
_entry.id   6ece3fedbc49f0176995d2f69ee7eead
#
_cell.length_a   1.000
_cell.length_b   1.000
_cell.length_c   1.000
_cell.angle_alpha   90.00
_cell.angle_beta   90.00
_cell.angle_gamma   90.00
#
_symmetry.space_group_name_H-M   'P 1'
#
loop_
_entity.id
_entity.type
_entity.pdbx_description
1 polymer ?
#
loop_
_entity_poly.entity_id
_entity_poly.type
_entity_poly.pdbx_seq_one_letter_code
_entity_poly.pdbx_strand_id
1 'polypeptide(L)'
;MRSLLIFLLIVNLSCAQGKFSYKDVPDTYIKKAEVTSAFNNLKAKSFEVVKLLPNNYKKDGSEDYTAYVQKAINENATVLLPNFPILINDKGLQLKDNSTLLFDDKSQLKLKASNNQGYAMIDITGKKNVSVYNPDIIGDRSVHLGKTGEWGMGINIKDAVNIKIYNPVIKDCWGDGIYIGGNGFSNNISVIGGLIDNNRRNGISVISGDNILLQNLVVSNTNGANPKTGIDIEPNTPDNKKVNISLKSIVTYNNEVSGLAFYLARLRGDSDANNVNVVIENYKDFYSKSGISYSNQKNDAKKKLMGNIVFSGIDLKYNKVPFNFLYKNSSLDNINLKVNDFKSDHKDNKGIVTDLQKFSQQKIKYNQ
;
A
#
# COMPACT_ATOMS: atom_id res chain seq x y z
N MET A 1 63.97 15.61 25.58
CA MET A 1 62.74 14.82 25.53
C MET A 1 61.78 15.44 24.51
N ARG A 2 61.67 14.86 23.33
CA ARG A 2 60.74 15.32 22.28
C ARG A 2 59.49 14.47 22.34
N SER A 3 58.35 15.07 22.70
CA SER A 3 57.03 14.42 22.69
C SER A 3 56.51 14.32 21.27
N LEU A 4 56.30 13.11 20.79
CA LEU A 4 55.70 12.80 19.49
C LEU A 4 54.16 12.80 19.66
N LEU A 5 53.47 13.80 19.13
CA LEU A 5 52.00 13.84 19.06
C LEU A 5 51.57 12.99 17.88
N ILE A 6 50.95 11.86 18.13
CA ILE A 6 50.30 11.01 17.10
C ILE A 6 48.89 11.54 16.92
N PHE A 7 48.63 12.16 15.75
CA PHE A 7 47.29 12.54 15.32
C PHE A 7 46.59 11.28 14.74
N LEU A 8 45.64 10.73 15.49
CA LEU A 8 44.75 9.68 14.98
C LEU A 8 43.71 10.32 14.05
N LEU A 9 43.88 10.15 12.74
CA LEU A 9 42.87 10.48 11.75
C LEU A 9 41.74 9.45 11.86
N ILE A 10 40.63 9.81 12.51
CA ILE A 10 39.40 9.02 12.47
C ILE A 10 38.74 9.29 11.11
N VAL A 11 38.98 8.39 10.16
CA VAL A 11 38.24 8.35 8.89
C VAL A 11 36.83 7.87 9.20
N ASN A 12 35.88 8.79 9.30
CA ASN A 12 34.47 8.47 9.29
C ASN A 12 34.12 7.91 7.90
N LEU A 13 34.15 6.61 7.74
CA LEU A 13 33.51 5.92 6.63
C LEU A 13 32.00 6.03 6.81
N SER A 14 31.42 7.18 6.48
CA SER A 14 30.00 7.27 6.20
C SER A 14 29.74 6.41 4.96
N CYS A 15 29.19 5.22 5.13
CA CYS A 15 28.56 4.49 4.04
C CYS A 15 27.50 5.41 3.45
N ALA A 16 27.79 6.09 2.37
CA ALA A 16 26.80 6.79 1.56
C ALA A 16 25.82 5.73 1.06
N GLN A 17 24.69 5.56 1.75
CA GLN A 17 23.55 4.85 1.18
C GLN A 17 23.23 5.57 -0.14
N GLY A 18 23.38 4.87 -1.25
CA GLY A 18 23.08 5.43 -2.57
C GLY A 18 21.68 6.06 -2.55
N LYS A 19 21.58 7.29 -3.03
CA LYS A 19 20.31 8.01 -3.09
C LYS A 19 19.31 7.16 -3.89
N PHE A 20 18.07 6.98 -3.39
CA PHE A 20 17.02 6.28 -4.13
C PHE A 20 16.87 6.90 -5.54
N SER A 21 16.78 6.05 -6.55
CA SER A 21 16.56 6.45 -7.94
C SER A 21 15.21 5.93 -8.40
N TYR A 22 14.34 6.84 -8.79
CA TYR A 22 13.05 6.52 -9.40
C TYR A 22 13.25 5.72 -10.70
N LYS A 23 12.35 4.78 -10.97
CA LYS A 23 12.33 4.01 -12.22
C LYS A 23 10.91 4.02 -12.81
N ASP A 24 10.82 4.34 -14.09
CA ASP A 24 9.55 4.26 -14.81
C ASP A 24 9.04 2.82 -14.83
N VAL A 25 7.77 2.66 -14.49
CA VAL A 25 7.09 1.37 -14.58
C VAL A 25 6.67 1.11 -16.02
N PRO A 26 7.01 -0.04 -16.61
CA PRO A 26 6.53 -0.39 -17.94
C PRO A 26 5.00 -0.49 -17.99
N ASP A 27 4.36 0.16 -18.96
CA ASP A 27 2.90 0.18 -19.12
C ASP A 27 2.29 -1.23 -19.22
N THR A 28 3.05 -2.19 -19.74
CA THR A 28 2.63 -3.59 -19.86
C THR A 28 2.30 -4.27 -18.52
N TYR A 29 2.79 -3.72 -17.42
CA TYR A 29 2.46 -4.21 -16.07
C TYR A 29 1.16 -3.61 -15.53
N ILE A 30 0.76 -2.43 -16.01
CA ILE A 30 -0.42 -1.72 -15.51
C ILE A 30 -1.67 -2.31 -16.14
N LYS A 31 -2.47 -2.99 -15.31
CA LYS A 31 -3.74 -3.60 -15.73
C LYS A 31 -4.91 -2.81 -15.17
N LYS A 32 -5.96 -2.70 -15.96
CA LYS A 32 -7.22 -2.09 -15.53
C LYS A 32 -8.30 -3.14 -15.32
N ALA A 33 -9.17 -2.91 -14.36
CA ALA A 33 -10.39 -3.67 -14.20
C ALA A 33 -11.41 -3.29 -15.29
N GLU A 34 -12.10 -4.27 -15.83
CA GLU A 34 -13.14 -4.07 -16.83
C GLU A 34 -14.44 -3.59 -16.16
N VAL A 35 -14.54 -2.28 -15.98
CA VAL A 35 -15.68 -1.64 -15.30
C VAL A 35 -16.41 -0.62 -16.18
N THR A 36 -16.09 -0.53 -17.45
CA THR A 36 -16.59 0.51 -18.37
C THR A 36 -18.13 0.57 -18.44
N SER A 37 -18.79 -0.56 -18.57
CA SER A 37 -20.27 -0.61 -18.62
C SER A 37 -20.89 -0.15 -17.29
N ALA A 38 -20.39 -0.63 -16.17
CA ALA A 38 -20.86 -0.22 -14.84
C ALA A 38 -20.61 1.28 -14.60
N PHE A 39 -19.42 1.77 -14.96
CA PHE A 39 -19.08 3.19 -14.87
C PHE A 39 -20.03 4.07 -15.67
N ASN A 40 -20.29 3.75 -16.94
CA ASN A 40 -21.17 4.55 -17.81
C ASN A 40 -22.61 4.57 -17.28
N ASN A 41 -23.12 3.45 -16.77
CA ASN A 41 -24.44 3.38 -16.16
C ASN A 41 -24.57 4.25 -14.89
N LEU A 42 -23.51 4.30 -14.08
CA LEU A 42 -23.44 5.14 -12.88
C LEU A 42 -23.29 6.62 -13.25
N LYS A 43 -22.44 6.94 -14.23
CA LYS A 43 -22.21 8.30 -14.74
C LYS A 43 -23.50 8.94 -15.24
N ALA A 44 -24.34 8.20 -15.97
CA ALA A 44 -25.62 8.69 -16.48
C ALA A 44 -26.62 9.12 -15.38
N LYS A 45 -26.43 8.65 -14.14
CA LYS A 45 -27.30 8.92 -12.99
C LYS A 45 -26.60 9.75 -11.91
N SER A 46 -25.37 10.18 -12.13
CA SER A 46 -24.55 10.87 -11.14
C SER A 46 -24.88 12.36 -11.07
N PHE A 47 -24.61 12.92 -9.90
CA PHE A 47 -24.56 14.37 -9.75
C PHE A 47 -23.17 14.88 -10.15
N GLU A 48 -23.12 15.81 -11.08
CA GLU A 48 -21.87 16.40 -11.55
C GLU A 48 -21.44 17.57 -10.65
N VAL A 49 -20.26 17.48 -10.03
CA VAL A 49 -19.72 18.52 -9.14
C VAL A 49 -19.62 19.88 -9.83
N VAL A 50 -19.38 19.90 -11.14
CA VAL A 50 -19.26 21.16 -11.91
C VAL A 50 -20.47 22.07 -11.75
N LYS A 51 -21.66 21.54 -11.44
CA LYS A 51 -22.91 22.31 -11.21
C LYS A 51 -22.88 23.14 -9.92
N LEU A 52 -21.99 22.83 -9.00
CA LEU A 52 -21.80 23.58 -7.74
C LEU A 52 -20.66 24.59 -7.81
N LEU A 53 -19.76 24.46 -8.78
CA LEU A 53 -18.61 25.35 -8.87
C LEU A 53 -19.04 26.81 -9.21
N PRO A 54 -18.30 27.83 -8.78
CA PRO A 54 -18.59 29.22 -9.12
C PRO A 54 -18.47 29.45 -10.62
N ASN A 55 -19.21 30.43 -11.17
CA ASN A 55 -19.28 30.67 -12.62
C ASN A 55 -17.92 30.85 -13.33
N ASN A 56 -16.91 31.31 -12.60
CA ASN A 56 -15.56 31.55 -13.11
C ASN A 56 -14.53 30.50 -12.64
N TYR A 57 -14.97 29.28 -12.37
CA TYR A 57 -14.09 28.22 -11.88
C TYR A 57 -12.92 27.95 -12.82
N LYS A 58 -11.76 27.60 -12.23
CA LYS A 58 -10.54 27.24 -12.96
C LYS A 58 -10.47 25.73 -13.17
N LYS A 59 -9.88 25.32 -14.30
CA LYS A 59 -9.77 23.92 -14.71
C LYS A 59 -8.33 23.38 -14.65
N ASP A 60 -7.41 24.14 -14.08
CA ASP A 60 -5.97 23.84 -14.05
C ASP A 60 -5.52 23.19 -12.72
N GLY A 61 -6.41 23.01 -11.77
CA GLY A 61 -6.11 22.47 -10.46
C GLY A 61 -5.38 23.45 -9.54
N SER A 62 -5.52 24.75 -9.76
CA SER A 62 -4.91 25.81 -8.94
C SER A 62 -5.83 26.32 -7.82
N GLU A 63 -7.13 26.05 -7.89
CA GLU A 63 -8.12 26.56 -6.95
C GLU A 63 -8.72 25.46 -6.08
N ASP A 64 -8.85 25.74 -4.79
CA ASP A 64 -9.34 24.81 -3.77
C ASP A 64 -10.87 24.66 -3.85
N TYR A 65 -11.32 23.50 -4.30
CA TYR A 65 -12.74 23.16 -4.42
C TYR A 65 -13.23 22.14 -3.38
N THR A 66 -12.47 21.93 -2.30
CA THR A 66 -12.82 20.93 -1.25
C THR A 66 -14.25 21.06 -0.78
N ALA A 67 -14.70 22.28 -0.46
CA ALA A 67 -16.05 22.51 0.08
C ALA A 67 -17.16 22.17 -0.93
N TYR A 68 -16.94 22.47 -2.20
CA TYR A 68 -17.91 22.18 -3.27
C TYR A 68 -18.05 20.68 -3.53
N VAL A 69 -16.90 19.96 -3.59
CA VAL A 69 -16.90 18.51 -3.78
C VAL A 69 -17.52 17.83 -2.55
N GLN A 70 -17.17 18.27 -1.33
CA GLN A 70 -17.74 17.71 -0.11
C GLN A 70 -19.26 17.94 -0.04
N LYS A 71 -19.74 19.10 -0.46
CA LYS A 71 -21.18 19.37 -0.55
C LYS A 71 -21.87 18.38 -1.52
N ALA A 72 -21.30 18.19 -2.71
CA ALA A 72 -21.85 17.21 -3.66
C ALA A 72 -21.92 15.79 -3.04
N ILE A 73 -20.87 15.35 -2.36
CA ILE A 73 -20.81 14.05 -1.68
C ILE A 73 -21.87 13.94 -0.58
N ASN A 74 -22.06 14.98 0.21
CA ASN A 74 -23.04 14.99 1.31
C ASN A 74 -24.48 14.86 0.80
N GLU A 75 -24.79 15.50 -0.32
CA GLU A 75 -26.15 15.61 -0.83
C GLU A 75 -26.53 14.48 -1.81
N ASN A 76 -25.55 13.79 -2.44
CA ASN A 76 -25.83 12.82 -3.49
C ASN A 76 -25.21 11.45 -3.21
N ALA A 77 -25.88 10.38 -3.65
CA ALA A 77 -25.36 9.01 -3.50
C ALA A 77 -24.28 8.68 -4.56
N THR A 78 -24.39 9.22 -5.76
CA THR A 78 -23.41 9.03 -6.83
C THR A 78 -22.95 10.39 -7.34
N VAL A 79 -21.65 10.63 -7.23
CA VAL A 79 -21.02 11.92 -7.56
C VAL A 79 -19.98 11.73 -8.65
N LEU A 80 -20.03 12.54 -9.69
CA LEU A 80 -19.05 12.63 -10.75
C LEU A 80 -18.17 13.86 -10.56
N LEU A 81 -16.86 13.65 -10.44
CA LEU A 81 -15.90 14.74 -10.40
C LEU A 81 -15.79 15.42 -11.78
N PRO A 82 -15.40 16.71 -11.80
CA PRO A 82 -15.20 17.42 -13.05
C PRO A 82 -14.14 16.75 -13.92
N ASN A 83 -14.34 16.78 -15.25
CA ASN A 83 -13.39 16.21 -16.21
C ASN A 83 -12.14 17.13 -16.41
N PHE A 84 -11.55 17.55 -15.30
CA PHE A 84 -10.32 18.34 -15.23
C PHE A 84 -9.71 18.24 -13.80
N PRO A 85 -8.42 18.59 -13.61
CA PRO A 85 -7.79 18.59 -12.29
C PRO A 85 -8.43 19.60 -11.33
N ILE A 86 -8.64 19.19 -10.09
CA ILE A 86 -9.12 20.03 -8.98
C ILE A 86 -8.18 19.95 -7.79
N LEU A 87 -7.96 21.08 -7.12
CA LEU A 87 -7.22 21.14 -5.88
C LEU A 87 -8.17 20.88 -4.71
N ILE A 88 -7.71 20.11 -3.75
CA ILE A 88 -8.36 19.94 -2.44
C ILE A 88 -7.35 20.25 -1.33
N ASN A 89 -7.82 20.67 -0.16
CA ASN A 89 -6.96 20.87 1.00
C ASN A 89 -6.88 19.62 1.88
N ASP A 90 -6.11 19.66 2.95
CA ASP A 90 -5.82 18.54 3.86
C ASP A 90 -6.98 18.14 4.81
N LYS A 91 -8.15 18.80 4.71
CA LYS A 91 -9.38 18.25 5.29
C LYS A 91 -9.85 17.01 4.54
N GLY A 92 -9.46 16.89 3.26
CA GLY A 92 -9.83 15.80 2.38
C GLY A 92 -11.33 15.72 2.10
N LEU A 93 -11.73 14.58 1.54
CA LEU A 93 -13.12 14.28 1.19
C LEU A 93 -13.62 13.11 2.02
N GLN A 94 -14.67 13.34 2.80
CA GLN A 94 -15.31 12.33 3.63
C GLN A 94 -16.44 11.67 2.84
N LEU A 95 -16.29 10.39 2.49
CA LEU A 95 -17.39 9.66 1.83
C LEU A 95 -18.47 9.27 2.84
N LYS A 96 -19.62 8.88 2.35
CA LYS A 96 -20.75 8.43 3.17
C LYS A 96 -21.18 7.01 2.82
N ASP A 97 -21.99 6.40 3.67
CA ASP A 97 -22.58 5.09 3.41
C ASP A 97 -23.35 5.07 2.10
N ASN A 98 -23.32 3.95 1.39
CA ASN A 98 -24.05 3.70 0.15
C ASN A 98 -23.75 4.76 -0.94
N SER A 99 -22.48 5.16 -1.04
CA SER A 99 -22.07 6.22 -1.99
C SER A 99 -21.09 5.71 -3.04
N THR A 100 -21.09 6.41 -4.17
CA THR A 100 -20.18 6.17 -5.29
C THR A 100 -19.53 7.46 -5.72
N LEU A 101 -18.20 7.48 -5.80
CA LEU A 101 -17.42 8.58 -6.34
C LEU A 101 -16.81 8.16 -7.68
N LEU A 102 -17.07 8.93 -8.71
CA LEU A 102 -16.64 8.68 -10.09
C LEU A 102 -15.62 9.74 -10.52
N PHE A 103 -14.52 9.27 -11.10
CA PHE A 103 -13.55 10.12 -11.79
C PHE A 103 -13.70 9.89 -13.29
N ASP A 104 -13.92 10.96 -14.01
CA ASP A 104 -13.94 10.97 -15.49
C ASP A 104 -12.51 10.92 -16.04
N ASP A 105 -12.35 10.81 -17.34
CA ASP A 105 -11.04 10.56 -18.00
C ASP A 105 -9.92 11.53 -17.61
N LYS A 106 -10.26 12.81 -17.34
CA LYS A 106 -9.32 13.86 -16.94
C LYS A 106 -9.54 14.36 -15.51
N SER A 107 -10.41 13.70 -14.77
CA SER A 107 -10.61 14.01 -13.34
C SER A 107 -9.35 13.65 -12.58
N GLN A 108 -8.85 14.59 -11.78
CA GLN A 108 -7.68 14.39 -10.93
C GLN A 108 -7.84 15.19 -9.64
N LEU A 109 -7.61 14.55 -8.49
CA LEU A 109 -7.51 15.24 -7.21
C LEU A 109 -6.04 15.55 -6.92
N LYS A 110 -5.74 16.83 -6.71
CA LYS A 110 -4.43 17.29 -6.25
C LYS A 110 -4.53 17.82 -4.84
N LEU A 111 -3.58 17.46 -3.98
CA LEU A 111 -3.53 18.02 -2.65
C LEU A 111 -2.80 19.36 -2.64
N LYS A 112 -3.41 20.36 -2.05
CA LYS A 112 -2.76 21.64 -1.73
C LYS A 112 -1.62 21.40 -0.74
N ALA A 113 -0.50 22.08 -0.93
CA ALA A 113 0.63 22.00 -0.01
C ALA A 113 0.19 22.20 1.44
N SER A 114 0.51 21.24 2.30
CA SER A 114 0.13 21.20 3.71
C SER A 114 1.35 21.02 4.61
N ASN A 115 1.26 21.44 5.86
CA ASN A 115 2.21 21.08 6.93
C ASN A 115 1.60 20.08 7.91
N ASN A 116 0.41 19.56 7.62
CA ASN A 116 -0.27 18.60 8.47
C ASN A 116 0.41 17.24 8.41
N GLN A 117 0.77 16.70 9.56
CA GLN A 117 1.45 15.40 9.66
C GLN A 117 0.57 14.21 9.29
N GLY A 118 -0.76 14.39 9.30
CA GLY A 118 -1.73 13.34 9.01
C GLY A 118 -3.00 13.91 8.38
N TYR A 119 -3.37 13.35 7.23
CA TYR A 119 -4.61 13.65 6.50
C TYR A 119 -5.03 12.43 5.67
N ALA A 120 -6.22 12.46 5.12
CA ALA A 120 -6.64 11.54 4.06
C ALA A 120 -7.28 12.35 2.92
N MET A 121 -6.81 12.14 1.68
CA MET A 121 -7.42 12.83 0.55
C MET A 121 -8.83 12.32 0.28
N ILE A 122 -9.04 11.00 0.42
CA ILE A 122 -10.36 10.36 0.48
C ILE A 122 -10.44 9.51 1.74
N ASP A 123 -11.40 9.82 2.61
CA ASP A 123 -11.61 9.10 3.86
C ASP A 123 -12.91 8.27 3.82
N ILE A 124 -12.77 6.97 4.13
CA ILE A 124 -13.85 5.98 4.14
C ILE A 124 -13.99 5.35 5.55
N THR A 125 -13.56 6.08 6.58
CA THR A 125 -13.60 5.57 7.95
C THR A 125 -15.02 5.30 8.43
N GLY A 126 -15.27 4.07 8.91
CA GLY A 126 -16.56 3.62 9.46
C GLY A 126 -17.68 3.51 8.42
N LYS A 127 -17.38 3.50 7.13
CA LYS A 127 -18.40 3.54 6.07
C LYS A 127 -18.72 2.16 5.52
N LYS A 128 -19.90 2.06 4.90
CA LYS A 128 -20.40 0.81 4.31
C LYS A 128 -20.88 1.05 2.87
N ASN A 129 -20.64 0.04 2.00
CA ASN A 129 -21.14 0.02 0.62
C ASN A 129 -20.64 1.24 -0.19
N VAL A 130 -19.34 1.51 -0.16
CA VAL A 130 -18.72 2.61 -0.91
C VAL A 130 -17.96 2.08 -2.11
N SER A 131 -18.12 2.75 -3.25
CA SER A 131 -17.34 2.46 -4.45
C SER A 131 -16.67 3.71 -4.98
N VAL A 132 -15.39 3.58 -5.39
CA VAL A 132 -14.64 4.64 -6.05
C VAL A 132 -14.12 4.11 -7.38
N TYR A 133 -14.41 4.80 -8.46
CA TYR A 133 -14.06 4.41 -9.81
C TYR A 133 -13.02 5.33 -10.41
N ASN A 134 -11.94 4.75 -10.91
CA ASN A 134 -10.83 5.40 -11.60
C ASN A 134 -10.20 6.58 -10.83
N PRO A 135 -10.01 6.53 -9.51
CA PRO A 135 -9.43 7.67 -8.80
C PRO A 135 -8.01 7.97 -9.32
N ASP A 136 -7.81 9.21 -9.77
CA ASP A 136 -6.48 9.77 -10.05
C ASP A 136 -6.17 10.81 -8.98
N ILE A 137 -5.16 10.50 -8.16
CA ILE A 137 -4.84 11.22 -6.93
C ILE A 137 -3.35 11.56 -6.91
N ILE A 138 -3.05 12.85 -6.72
CA ILE A 138 -1.68 13.34 -6.51
C ILE A 138 -1.61 14.01 -5.14
N GLY A 139 -0.83 13.41 -4.24
CA GLY A 139 -0.53 13.97 -2.93
C GLY A 139 0.40 15.19 -3.00
N ASP A 140 0.76 15.71 -1.84
CA ASP A 140 1.60 16.90 -1.72
C ASP A 140 3.08 16.61 -1.46
N ARG A 141 3.53 15.37 -1.61
CA ARG A 141 4.90 14.95 -1.27
C ARG A 141 5.99 15.90 -1.76
N SER A 142 5.89 16.36 -3.00
CA SER A 142 6.90 17.25 -3.62
C SER A 142 6.81 18.71 -3.14
N VAL A 143 5.69 19.10 -2.56
CA VAL A 143 5.38 20.47 -2.13
C VAL A 143 4.99 20.56 -0.65
N HIS A 144 5.09 19.47 0.10
CA HIS A 144 4.76 19.39 1.51
C HIS A 144 5.61 20.37 2.33
N LEU A 145 4.97 21.17 3.17
CA LEU A 145 5.62 22.23 3.93
C LEU A 145 6.30 21.73 5.20
N GLY A 146 5.85 20.57 5.73
CA GLY A 146 6.42 19.93 6.90
C GLY A 146 7.62 19.05 6.59
N LYS A 147 8.37 18.66 7.61
CA LYS A 147 9.48 17.69 7.50
C LYS A 147 9.20 16.37 8.21
N THR A 148 8.21 16.34 9.08
CA THR A 148 7.84 15.21 9.95
C THR A 148 6.42 14.77 9.69
N GLY A 149 6.06 13.63 10.26
CA GLY A 149 4.78 12.98 10.02
C GLY A 149 4.85 11.97 8.87
N GLU A 150 3.91 11.06 8.87
CA GLU A 150 3.89 9.92 7.93
C GLU A 150 2.47 9.42 7.62
N TRP A 151 1.45 10.19 7.99
CA TRP A 151 0.05 9.79 7.95
C TRP A 151 -0.78 10.52 6.88
N GLY A 152 -0.12 11.08 5.86
CA GLY A 152 -0.78 11.71 4.71
C GLY A 152 -1.20 10.66 3.68
N MET A 153 -2.44 10.17 3.78
CA MET A 153 -2.95 9.04 2.97
C MET A 153 -3.65 9.53 1.69
N GLY A 154 -3.46 8.80 0.58
CA GLY A 154 -4.27 9.00 -0.62
C GLY A 154 -5.72 8.55 -0.37
N ILE A 155 -5.92 7.27 -0.03
CA ILE A 155 -7.22 6.72 0.39
C ILE A 155 -7.06 6.03 1.73
N ASN A 156 -7.91 6.40 2.69
CA ASN A 156 -7.96 5.82 4.02
C ASN A 156 -9.24 4.99 4.20
N ILE A 157 -9.08 3.69 4.49
CA ILE A 157 -10.17 2.73 4.67
C ILE A 157 -10.02 2.13 6.07
N LYS A 158 -10.73 2.68 7.05
CA LYS A 158 -10.68 2.22 8.44
C LYS A 158 -12.06 1.76 8.90
N ASP A 159 -12.13 0.59 9.52
CA ASP A 159 -13.35 0.08 10.15
C ASP A 159 -14.55 0.07 9.18
N ALA A 160 -14.29 -0.25 7.93
CA ALA A 160 -15.22 -0.10 6.81
C ALA A 160 -15.66 -1.45 6.24
N VAL A 161 -16.83 -1.51 5.61
CA VAL A 161 -17.43 -2.74 5.10
C VAL A 161 -17.94 -2.58 3.67
N ASN A 162 -17.68 -3.56 2.80
CA ASN A 162 -18.09 -3.57 1.39
C ASN A 162 -17.55 -2.35 0.61
N ILE A 163 -16.23 -2.20 0.58
CA ILE A 163 -15.56 -1.10 -0.14
C ILE A 163 -14.93 -1.63 -1.43
N LYS A 164 -15.13 -0.92 -2.52
CA LYS A 164 -14.57 -1.26 -3.83
C LYS A 164 -13.87 -0.06 -4.44
N ILE A 165 -12.59 -0.23 -4.75
CA ILE A 165 -11.78 0.77 -5.46
C ILE A 165 -11.33 0.16 -6.78
N TYR A 166 -11.67 0.80 -7.89
CA TYR A 166 -11.35 0.33 -9.23
C TYR A 166 -10.38 1.27 -9.93
N ASN A 167 -9.34 0.71 -10.52
CA ASN A 167 -8.35 1.41 -11.34
C ASN A 167 -7.71 2.64 -10.66
N PRO A 168 -7.30 2.58 -9.39
CA PRO A 168 -6.65 3.72 -8.76
C PRO A 168 -5.33 4.07 -9.45
N VAL A 169 -5.08 5.36 -9.64
CA VAL A 169 -3.76 5.95 -9.89
C VAL A 169 -3.47 6.89 -8.73
N ILE A 170 -2.61 6.49 -7.82
CA ILE A 170 -2.35 7.25 -6.57
C ILE A 170 -0.85 7.47 -6.44
N LYS A 171 -0.45 8.74 -6.45
CA LYS A 171 0.95 9.12 -6.46
C LYS A 171 1.27 10.21 -5.45
N ASP A 172 2.54 10.23 -5.05
CA ASP A 172 3.13 11.33 -4.31
C ASP A 172 2.44 11.67 -2.99
N CYS A 173 1.86 10.69 -2.29
CA CYS A 173 1.30 10.89 -0.96
C CYS A 173 2.42 11.08 0.09
N TRP A 174 2.18 11.93 1.10
CA TRP A 174 3.13 12.15 2.20
C TRP A 174 3.28 10.94 3.11
N GLY A 175 2.27 10.10 3.20
CA GLY A 175 2.26 8.78 3.86
C GLY A 175 2.10 7.64 2.86
N ASP A 176 1.03 6.89 3.03
CA ASP A 176 0.70 5.73 2.21
C ASP A 176 -0.23 6.11 1.04
N GLY A 177 -0.12 5.39 -0.06
CA GLY A 177 -1.10 5.53 -1.14
C GLY A 177 -2.49 5.09 -0.69
N ILE A 178 -2.60 3.87 -0.14
CA ILE A 178 -3.84 3.32 0.42
C ILE A 178 -3.54 2.72 1.80
N TYR A 179 -4.37 3.06 2.79
CA TYR A 179 -4.34 2.45 4.12
C TYR A 179 -5.64 1.68 4.39
N ILE A 180 -5.52 0.40 4.77
CA ILE A 180 -6.63 -0.49 5.11
C ILE A 180 -6.44 -1.00 6.54
N GLY A 181 -7.38 -0.73 7.43
CA GLY A 181 -7.26 -1.18 8.81
C GLY A 181 -8.21 -0.50 9.77
N GLY A 182 -7.67 0.00 10.87
CA GLY A 182 -8.40 0.64 11.95
C GLY A 182 -8.27 -0.11 13.27
N ASN A 183 -8.96 0.38 14.30
CA ASN A 183 -9.02 -0.26 15.60
C ASN A 183 -10.17 -1.29 15.69
N GLY A 184 -11.16 -1.17 14.80
CA GLY A 184 -12.25 -2.10 14.64
C GLY A 184 -11.96 -3.16 13.56
N PHE A 185 -12.88 -3.32 12.63
CA PHE A 185 -12.83 -4.44 11.70
C PHE A 185 -13.25 -4.03 10.28
N SER A 186 -12.28 -3.93 9.39
CA SER A 186 -12.55 -3.77 7.95
C SER A 186 -12.90 -5.11 7.32
N ASN A 187 -13.96 -5.16 6.51
CA ASN A 187 -14.45 -6.40 5.90
C ASN A 187 -14.90 -6.19 4.45
N ASN A 188 -14.58 -7.17 3.60
CA ASN A 188 -14.98 -7.17 2.20
C ASN A 188 -14.48 -5.91 1.46
N ILE A 189 -13.17 -5.72 1.45
CA ILE A 189 -12.50 -4.61 0.78
C ILE A 189 -11.84 -5.11 -0.48
N SER A 190 -12.06 -4.46 -1.61
CA SER A 190 -11.42 -4.82 -2.88
C SER A 190 -10.76 -3.61 -3.52
N VAL A 191 -9.49 -3.75 -3.90
CA VAL A 191 -8.76 -2.78 -4.73
C VAL A 191 -8.31 -3.50 -5.99
N ILE A 192 -8.81 -3.09 -7.15
CA ILE A 192 -8.67 -3.85 -8.39
C ILE A 192 -8.18 -2.97 -9.53
N GLY A 193 -7.07 -3.35 -10.15
CA GLY A 193 -6.42 -2.64 -11.24
C GLY A 193 -5.67 -1.40 -10.80
N GLY A 194 -4.81 -0.85 -11.65
CA GLY A 194 -4.20 0.47 -11.45
C GLY A 194 -2.77 0.49 -10.93
N LEU A 195 -2.34 1.68 -10.51
CA LEU A 195 -0.97 2.01 -10.16
C LEU A 195 -0.92 2.84 -8.87
N ILE A 196 -0.13 2.40 -7.90
CA ILE A 196 0.18 3.12 -6.67
C ILE A 196 1.69 3.41 -6.69
N ASP A 197 2.07 4.68 -6.85
CA ASP A 197 3.45 5.02 -7.22
C ASP A 197 4.03 6.15 -6.39
N ASN A 198 5.32 6.08 -6.11
CA ASN A 198 6.13 7.14 -5.50
C ASN A 198 5.55 7.71 -4.19
N ASN A 199 4.85 6.90 -3.41
CA ASN A 199 4.37 7.32 -2.09
C ASN A 199 5.53 7.29 -1.07
N ARG A 200 5.48 8.18 -0.07
CA ARG A 200 6.65 8.42 0.78
C ARG A 200 6.88 7.33 1.83
N ARG A 201 5.82 6.66 2.31
CA ARG A 201 5.92 5.65 3.37
C ARG A 201 5.69 4.24 2.82
N ASN A 202 4.47 3.89 2.49
CA ASN A 202 4.11 2.63 1.83
C ASN A 202 3.23 2.89 0.60
N GLY A 203 3.24 1.95 -0.33
CA GLY A 203 2.25 1.98 -1.41
C GLY A 203 0.87 1.64 -0.85
N ILE A 204 0.73 0.46 -0.24
CA ILE A 204 -0.50 -0.02 0.41
C ILE A 204 -0.14 -0.61 1.78
N SER A 205 -0.79 -0.15 2.83
CA SER A 205 -0.73 -0.77 4.16
C SER A 205 -2.02 -1.53 4.45
N VAL A 206 -1.88 -2.78 4.92
CA VAL A 206 -2.98 -3.59 5.44
C VAL A 206 -2.69 -3.95 6.89
N ILE A 207 -3.41 -3.30 7.79
CA ILE A 207 -3.22 -3.47 9.24
C ILE A 207 -4.10 -4.60 9.77
N SER A 208 -5.35 -4.66 9.32
CA SER A 208 -6.29 -5.69 9.73
C SER A 208 -7.45 -5.76 8.74
N GLY A 209 -8.10 -6.90 8.71
CA GLY A 209 -9.34 -7.07 7.95
C GLY A 209 -9.62 -8.52 7.59
N ASP A 210 -10.85 -8.75 7.19
CA ASP A 210 -11.34 -10.02 6.67
C ASP A 210 -11.82 -9.86 5.24
N ASN A 211 -11.50 -10.81 4.38
CA ASN A 211 -11.87 -10.77 2.97
C ASN A 211 -11.35 -9.50 2.24
N ILE A 212 -10.05 -9.27 2.35
CA ILE A 212 -9.35 -8.19 1.63
C ILE A 212 -8.80 -8.73 0.31
N LEU A 213 -9.18 -8.13 -0.80
CA LEU A 213 -8.70 -8.46 -2.14
C LEU A 213 -7.89 -7.30 -2.73
N LEU A 214 -6.62 -7.55 -3.04
CA LEU A 214 -5.79 -6.70 -3.87
C LEU A 214 -5.49 -7.44 -5.18
N GLN A 215 -5.91 -6.90 -6.32
CA GLN A 215 -5.83 -7.61 -7.59
C GLN A 215 -5.39 -6.71 -8.74
N ASN A 216 -4.53 -7.23 -9.63
CA ASN A 216 -4.06 -6.56 -10.85
C ASN A 216 -3.43 -5.17 -10.57
N LEU A 217 -2.71 -5.02 -9.47
CA LEU A 217 -2.11 -3.77 -9.03
C LEU A 217 -0.61 -3.72 -9.35
N VAL A 218 -0.14 -2.55 -9.69
CA VAL A 218 1.28 -2.20 -9.65
C VAL A 218 1.53 -1.27 -8.47
N VAL A 219 2.51 -1.59 -7.63
CA VAL A 219 2.89 -0.79 -6.47
C VAL A 219 4.38 -0.50 -6.54
N SER A 220 4.75 0.78 -6.73
CA SER A 220 6.10 1.12 -7.18
C SER A 220 6.72 2.33 -6.50
N ASN A 221 8.05 2.38 -6.57
CA ASN A 221 8.86 3.55 -6.23
C ASN A 221 8.61 4.10 -4.81
N THR A 222 8.13 3.29 -3.90
CA THR A 222 7.90 3.70 -2.50
C THR A 222 9.24 3.98 -1.83
N ASN A 223 9.42 5.19 -1.30
CA ASN A 223 10.70 5.62 -0.72
C ASN A 223 10.52 6.86 0.18
N GLY A 224 11.40 7.07 1.14
CA GLY A 224 11.43 8.29 1.97
C GLY A 224 11.24 8.01 3.46
N ALA A 225 10.04 7.71 3.95
CA ALA A 225 9.78 7.35 5.36
C ALA A 225 9.64 5.83 5.53
N ASN A 226 10.14 5.29 6.61
CA ASN A 226 10.00 3.86 6.90
C ASN A 226 8.52 3.44 7.08
N PRO A 227 8.16 2.20 6.69
CA PRO A 227 9.02 1.09 6.25
C PRO A 227 9.45 1.09 4.78
N LYS A 228 8.95 2.00 3.92
CA LYS A 228 9.31 2.15 2.50
C LYS A 228 9.01 0.89 1.68
N THR A 229 7.85 0.34 1.89
CA THR A 229 7.43 -0.94 1.36
C THR A 229 6.31 -0.76 0.33
N GLY A 230 6.33 -1.55 -0.74
CA GLY A 230 5.24 -1.54 -1.72
C GLY A 230 3.93 -1.93 -1.06
N ILE A 231 3.80 -3.16 -0.59
CA ILE A 231 2.64 -3.64 0.17
C ILE A 231 3.11 -4.10 1.55
N ASP A 232 2.56 -3.50 2.60
CA ASP A 232 2.91 -3.75 3.99
C ASP A 232 1.74 -4.35 4.77
N ILE A 233 1.91 -5.60 5.21
CA ILE A 233 0.96 -6.30 6.07
C ILE A 233 1.50 -6.25 7.49
N GLU A 234 1.05 -5.23 8.24
CA GLU A 234 1.59 -4.90 9.56
C GLU A 234 0.49 -4.67 10.59
N PRO A 235 -0.09 -5.73 11.20
CA PRO A 235 -0.97 -5.58 12.36
C PRO A 235 -0.29 -4.79 13.49
N ASN A 236 -1.01 -3.80 14.05
CA ASN A 236 -0.47 -2.88 15.04
C ASN A 236 -0.71 -3.34 16.49
N THR A 237 -1.75 -4.12 16.70
CA THR A 237 -2.17 -4.58 18.04
C THR A 237 -2.72 -6.01 17.96
N PRO A 238 -2.79 -6.74 19.11
CA PRO A 238 -3.48 -8.01 19.20
C PRO A 238 -4.98 -7.93 18.87
N ASP A 239 -5.58 -6.75 19.01
CA ASP A 239 -7.00 -6.51 18.71
C ASP A 239 -7.30 -6.52 17.21
N ASN A 240 -6.28 -6.42 16.37
CA ASN A 240 -6.36 -6.65 14.92
C ASN A 240 -6.57 -8.15 14.61
N LYS A 241 -7.69 -8.71 15.02
CA LYS A 241 -8.00 -10.14 15.18
C LYS A 241 -7.81 -11.02 13.96
N LYS A 242 -7.81 -10.45 12.75
CA LYS A 242 -7.71 -11.20 11.50
C LYS A 242 -6.89 -10.51 10.45
N VAL A 243 -6.10 -11.31 9.75
CA VAL A 243 -5.41 -10.97 8.50
C VAL A 243 -5.83 -12.02 7.46
N ASN A 244 -6.96 -11.79 6.80
CA ASN A 244 -7.47 -12.65 5.71
C ASN A 244 -7.40 -11.85 4.40
N ILE A 245 -6.37 -12.13 3.58
CA ILE A 245 -5.98 -11.32 2.43
C ILE A 245 -5.72 -12.19 1.23
N SER A 246 -6.23 -11.79 0.08
CA SER A 246 -5.87 -12.33 -1.23
C SER A 246 -5.13 -11.28 -2.06
N LEU A 247 -3.91 -11.60 -2.46
CA LEU A 247 -3.11 -10.82 -3.41
C LEU A 247 -3.06 -11.58 -4.73
N LYS A 248 -3.63 -11.02 -5.81
CA LYS A 248 -3.73 -11.70 -7.10
C LYS A 248 -3.15 -10.86 -8.23
N SER A 249 -2.18 -11.40 -8.95
CA SER A 249 -1.53 -10.72 -10.08
C SER A 249 -1.01 -9.34 -9.70
N ILE A 250 -0.15 -9.31 -8.67
CA ILE A 250 0.47 -8.09 -8.14
C ILE A 250 1.88 -7.96 -8.73
N VAL A 251 2.22 -6.74 -9.12
CA VAL A 251 3.59 -6.34 -9.45
C VAL A 251 4.05 -5.29 -8.45
N THR A 252 5.13 -5.55 -7.74
CA THR A 252 5.84 -4.52 -6.99
C THR A 252 7.12 -4.14 -7.75
N TYR A 253 7.48 -2.85 -7.73
CA TYR A 253 8.54 -2.37 -8.60
C TYR A 253 9.36 -1.26 -7.96
N ASN A 254 10.67 -1.48 -7.80
CA ASN A 254 11.61 -0.47 -7.32
C ASN A 254 11.23 0.19 -5.97
N ASN A 255 10.71 -0.57 -5.02
CA ASN A 255 10.46 -0.06 -3.66
C ASN A 255 11.77 -0.07 -2.85
N GLU A 256 12.04 1.00 -2.08
CA GLU A 256 13.37 1.21 -1.48
C GLU A 256 13.77 0.08 -0.50
N VAL A 257 12.81 -0.51 0.21
CA VAL A 257 13.07 -1.60 1.17
C VAL A 257 12.47 -2.91 0.68
N SER A 258 11.16 -3.05 0.60
CA SER A 258 10.53 -4.32 0.24
C SER A 258 9.41 -4.13 -0.78
N GLY A 259 9.26 -5.10 -1.70
CA GLY A 259 8.08 -5.18 -2.53
C GLY A 259 6.84 -5.55 -1.71
N LEU A 260 6.90 -6.67 -1.01
CA LEU A 260 5.86 -7.14 -0.08
C LEU A 260 6.50 -7.44 1.28
N ALA A 261 5.88 -6.98 2.35
CA ALA A 261 6.33 -7.26 3.70
C ALA A 261 5.24 -7.80 4.61
N PHE A 262 5.65 -8.67 5.54
CA PHE A 262 4.84 -9.22 6.61
C PHE A 262 5.52 -8.92 7.94
N TYR A 263 4.93 -8.04 8.76
CA TYR A 263 5.39 -7.71 10.10
C TYR A 263 4.34 -8.12 11.13
N LEU A 264 4.23 -9.42 11.38
CA LEU A 264 3.13 -10.01 12.13
C LEU A 264 3.33 -10.04 13.65
N ALA A 265 4.47 -9.59 14.14
CA ALA A 265 4.85 -9.72 15.55
C ALA A 265 3.84 -9.12 16.54
N ARG A 266 3.22 -7.99 16.17
CA ARG A 266 2.26 -7.28 17.03
C ARG A 266 0.87 -7.91 17.07
N LEU A 267 0.55 -8.82 16.14
CA LEU A 267 -0.69 -9.57 16.15
C LEU A 267 -0.78 -10.56 17.31
N ARG A 268 0.35 -10.89 17.92
CA ARG A 268 0.42 -11.80 19.06
C ARG A 268 -0.20 -11.16 20.30
N GLY A 269 -1.25 -11.78 20.80
CA GLY A 269 -1.93 -11.36 22.02
C GLY A 269 -1.97 -12.49 23.05
N ASP A 270 -2.81 -12.32 24.05
CA ASP A 270 -3.04 -13.31 25.12
C ASP A 270 -4.06 -14.39 24.73
N SER A 271 -4.69 -14.30 23.57
CA SER A 271 -5.68 -15.28 23.08
C SER A 271 -5.19 -16.05 21.85
N ASP A 272 -5.56 -17.32 21.73
CA ASP A 272 -5.16 -18.21 20.61
C ASP A 272 -5.90 -17.94 19.29
N ALA A 273 -6.71 -16.89 19.22
CA ALA A 273 -7.66 -16.65 18.14
C ALA A 273 -7.13 -15.78 16.97
N ASN A 274 -5.85 -15.45 16.94
CA ASN A 274 -5.29 -14.62 15.87
C ASN A 274 -5.00 -15.47 14.63
N ASN A 275 -5.92 -15.45 13.66
CA ASN A 275 -5.79 -16.18 12.41
C ASN A 275 -5.13 -15.32 11.34
N VAL A 276 -4.02 -15.81 10.78
CA VAL A 276 -3.38 -15.29 9.59
C VAL A 276 -3.76 -16.20 8.42
N ASN A 277 -4.43 -15.66 7.42
CA ASN A 277 -4.76 -16.39 6.20
C ASN A 277 -4.46 -15.49 4.99
N VAL A 278 -3.32 -15.71 4.37
CA VAL A 278 -2.89 -14.90 3.23
C VAL A 278 -2.61 -15.80 2.03
N VAL A 279 -3.25 -15.49 0.92
CA VAL A 279 -3.07 -16.19 -0.36
C VAL A 279 -2.47 -15.20 -1.36
N ILE A 280 -1.34 -15.55 -1.94
CA ILE A 280 -0.62 -14.76 -2.94
C ILE A 280 -0.50 -15.58 -4.22
N GLU A 281 -1.12 -15.08 -5.30
CA GLU A 281 -1.13 -15.70 -6.61
C GLU A 281 -0.55 -14.78 -7.67
N ASN A 282 0.43 -15.27 -8.45
CA ASN A 282 1.08 -14.50 -9.53
C ASN A 282 1.68 -13.17 -9.04
N TYR A 283 2.55 -13.25 -8.05
CA TYR A 283 3.28 -12.10 -7.53
C TYR A 283 4.62 -11.94 -8.23
N LYS A 284 4.93 -10.71 -8.64
CA LYS A 284 6.23 -10.35 -9.20
C LYS A 284 6.82 -9.16 -8.46
N ASP A 285 8.11 -9.20 -8.23
CA ASP A 285 8.87 -8.04 -7.79
C ASP A 285 10.07 -7.78 -8.69
N PHE A 286 10.28 -6.50 -8.98
CA PHE A 286 11.45 -6.05 -9.74
C PHE A 286 12.11 -4.89 -9.03
N TYR A 287 13.41 -4.99 -8.80
CA TYR A 287 14.29 -3.92 -8.32
C TYR A 287 14.05 -3.45 -6.87
N SER A 288 13.09 -3.95 -6.13
CA SER A 288 13.02 -3.67 -4.69
C SER A 288 14.25 -4.27 -4.00
N LYS A 289 14.76 -3.65 -2.94
CA LYS A 289 15.91 -4.20 -2.21
C LYS A 289 15.63 -5.62 -1.73
N SER A 290 14.43 -5.87 -1.18
CA SER A 290 13.90 -7.20 -0.91
C SER A 290 12.62 -7.42 -1.70
N GLY A 291 12.49 -8.56 -2.40
CA GLY A 291 11.25 -8.91 -3.09
C GLY A 291 10.14 -9.16 -2.09
N ILE A 292 10.39 -10.03 -1.11
CA ILE A 292 9.49 -10.35 0.00
C ILE A 292 10.28 -10.28 1.32
N SER A 293 9.71 -9.62 2.32
CA SER A 293 10.24 -9.61 3.70
C SER A 293 9.22 -10.24 4.65
N TYR A 294 9.71 -11.05 5.59
CA TYR A 294 8.87 -11.71 6.58
C TYR A 294 9.46 -11.57 7.99
N SER A 295 8.64 -11.14 8.95
CA SER A 295 8.97 -11.08 10.36
C SER A 295 7.74 -11.37 11.23
N ASN A 296 7.89 -12.30 12.16
CA ASN A 296 6.85 -12.61 13.13
C ASN A 296 7.38 -12.61 14.58
N GLN A 297 8.61 -12.14 14.80
CA GLN A 297 9.25 -12.25 16.12
C GLN A 297 8.75 -11.20 17.10
N LYS A 298 8.30 -11.67 18.26
CA LYS A 298 8.18 -10.90 19.49
C LYS A 298 8.81 -11.72 20.62
N ASN A 299 9.86 -11.22 21.22
CA ASN A 299 10.71 -11.97 22.17
C ASN A 299 9.98 -12.37 23.47
N ASP A 300 8.92 -11.67 23.82
CA ASP A 300 8.16 -11.84 25.07
C ASP A 300 6.76 -12.47 24.88
N ALA A 301 6.47 -12.95 23.66
CA ALA A 301 5.14 -13.48 23.34
C ALA A 301 4.90 -14.84 24.01
N LYS A 302 3.84 -14.93 24.81
CA LYS A 302 3.41 -16.18 25.45
C LYS A 302 2.63 -17.09 24.50
N LYS A 303 2.07 -16.56 23.41
CA LYS A 303 1.20 -17.28 22.48
C LYS A 303 1.69 -17.21 21.05
N LYS A 304 1.37 -18.24 20.29
CA LYS A 304 1.83 -18.44 18.92
C LYS A 304 0.80 -17.89 17.93
N LEU A 305 1.29 -17.34 16.84
CA LEU A 305 0.45 -17.05 15.67
C LEU A 305 0.01 -18.36 15.01
N MET A 306 -1.19 -18.39 14.46
CA MET A 306 -1.73 -19.54 13.74
C MET A 306 -2.26 -19.13 12.38
N GLY A 307 -2.20 -20.03 11.42
CA GLY A 307 -2.79 -19.83 10.11
C GLY A 307 -1.95 -20.27 8.93
N ASN A 308 -2.24 -19.71 7.78
CA ASN A 308 -1.59 -20.07 6.51
C ASN A 308 -1.11 -18.82 5.78
N ILE A 309 0.05 -18.91 5.16
CA ILE A 309 0.54 -17.98 4.13
C ILE A 309 0.92 -18.84 2.93
N VAL A 310 0.21 -18.69 1.82
CA VAL A 310 0.40 -19.49 0.63
C VAL A 310 0.84 -18.61 -0.53
N PHE A 311 1.99 -18.91 -1.09
CA PHE A 311 2.53 -18.28 -2.29
C PHE A 311 2.44 -19.23 -3.46
N SER A 312 1.92 -18.77 -4.60
CA SER A 312 1.87 -19.51 -5.87
C SER A 312 2.23 -18.60 -7.03
N GLY A 313 3.19 -19.02 -7.86
CA GLY A 313 3.64 -18.23 -9.00
C GLY A 313 4.42 -16.97 -8.61
N ILE A 314 5.54 -17.14 -7.90
CA ILE A 314 6.40 -16.06 -7.44
C ILE A 314 7.57 -15.86 -8.41
N ASP A 315 7.79 -14.62 -8.89
CA ASP A 315 8.90 -14.23 -9.77
C ASP A 315 9.60 -12.98 -9.21
N LEU A 316 10.81 -13.16 -8.65
CA LEU A 316 11.59 -12.11 -8.00
C LEU A 316 12.86 -11.82 -8.78
N LYS A 317 13.00 -10.61 -9.33
CA LYS A 317 14.14 -10.24 -10.15
C LYS A 317 14.80 -8.94 -9.75
N TYR A 318 16.11 -8.90 -9.92
CA TYR A 318 16.95 -7.72 -9.63
C TYR A 318 16.87 -7.28 -8.15
N ASN A 319 16.55 -8.19 -7.25
CA ASN A 319 16.54 -7.95 -5.83
C ASN A 319 17.92 -8.20 -5.22
N LYS A 320 18.32 -7.36 -4.26
CA LYS A 320 19.51 -7.65 -3.46
C LYS A 320 19.29 -8.87 -2.57
N VAL A 321 18.07 -9.02 -2.03
CA VAL A 321 17.64 -10.16 -1.22
C VAL A 321 16.23 -10.56 -1.68
N PRO A 322 16.06 -11.56 -2.55
CA PRO A 322 14.73 -11.92 -3.06
C PRO A 322 13.74 -12.25 -1.97
N PHE A 323 14.12 -13.09 -1.01
CA PHE A 323 13.30 -13.40 0.17
C PHE A 323 14.10 -13.13 1.46
N ASN A 324 13.64 -12.19 2.27
CA ASN A 324 14.32 -11.75 3.47
C ASN A 324 13.57 -12.18 4.72
N PHE A 325 14.10 -13.17 5.42
CA PHE A 325 13.63 -13.55 6.75
C PHE A 325 14.34 -12.69 7.79
N LEU A 326 13.63 -11.75 8.36
CA LEU A 326 14.10 -10.97 9.49
C LEU A 326 13.99 -11.85 10.74
N TYR A 327 15.13 -12.08 11.40
CA TYR A 327 15.22 -12.96 12.57
C TYR A 327 15.13 -14.47 12.25
N LYS A 328 16.21 -15.01 11.71
CA LYS A 328 16.35 -16.42 11.27
C LYS A 328 16.08 -17.49 12.34
N ASN A 329 16.08 -17.13 13.62
CA ASN A 329 15.88 -18.06 14.74
C ASN A 329 14.44 -18.10 15.29
N SER A 330 13.53 -17.31 14.74
CA SER A 330 12.12 -17.36 15.16
C SER A 330 11.43 -18.57 14.53
N SER A 331 10.85 -19.42 15.34
CA SER A 331 9.90 -20.41 14.84
C SER A 331 8.73 -19.68 14.17
N LEU A 332 8.24 -20.19 13.05
CA LEU A 332 7.05 -19.66 12.35
C LEU A 332 5.78 -19.87 13.17
N ASP A 333 5.92 -20.14 14.45
CA ASP A 333 4.78 -20.48 15.29
C ASP A 333 4.02 -21.69 14.73
N ASN A 334 2.70 -21.53 14.55
CA ASN A 334 1.81 -22.47 13.88
C ASN A 334 1.34 -21.90 12.52
N ILE A 335 2.10 -20.97 11.92
CA ILE A 335 1.82 -20.50 10.56
C ILE A 335 2.41 -21.51 9.57
N ASN A 336 1.52 -22.05 8.75
CA ASN A 336 1.90 -22.93 7.65
C ASN A 336 2.27 -22.08 6.44
N LEU A 337 3.56 -21.89 6.21
CA LEU A 337 4.09 -21.19 5.04
C LEU A 337 4.25 -22.18 3.89
N LYS A 338 3.50 -21.98 2.79
CA LYS A 338 3.61 -22.76 1.55
C LYS A 338 4.13 -21.91 0.42
N VAL A 339 5.09 -22.41 -0.33
CA VAL A 339 5.64 -21.72 -1.51
C VAL A 339 5.63 -22.68 -2.70
N ASN A 340 4.85 -22.35 -3.71
CA ASN A 340 4.74 -23.09 -4.96
C ASN A 340 5.22 -22.20 -6.12
N ASP A 341 5.94 -22.79 -7.09
CA ASP A 341 6.41 -22.10 -8.30
C ASP A 341 7.21 -20.81 -8.03
N PHE A 342 8.28 -20.97 -7.30
CA PHE A 342 9.23 -19.87 -7.01
C PHE A 342 10.26 -19.74 -8.12
N LYS A 343 10.47 -18.51 -8.62
CA LYS A 343 11.51 -18.12 -9.57
C LYS A 343 12.26 -16.90 -9.06
N SER A 344 13.57 -16.89 -9.32
CA SER A 344 14.42 -15.73 -9.02
C SER A 344 15.66 -15.75 -9.93
N ASP A 345 16.16 -14.58 -10.29
CA ASP A 345 17.45 -14.40 -11.01
C ASP A 345 18.66 -14.28 -10.06
N HIS A 346 18.46 -14.44 -8.76
CA HIS A 346 19.52 -14.29 -7.78
C HIS A 346 20.55 -15.42 -7.86
N LYS A 347 21.85 -15.07 -7.73
CA LYS A 347 22.96 -16.04 -7.86
C LYS A 347 22.92 -17.16 -6.82
N ASP A 348 22.45 -16.90 -5.61
CA ASP A 348 22.34 -17.89 -4.52
C ASP A 348 20.89 -18.39 -4.36
N ASN A 349 20.32 -18.92 -5.41
CA ASN A 349 18.99 -19.53 -5.37
C ASN A 349 18.93 -20.76 -4.46
N LYS A 350 20.01 -21.55 -4.36
CA LYS A 350 20.05 -22.71 -3.46
C LYS A 350 19.93 -22.32 -1.99
N GLY A 351 20.63 -21.29 -1.56
CA GLY A 351 20.53 -20.76 -0.19
C GLY A 351 19.13 -20.26 0.14
N ILE A 352 18.52 -19.52 -0.79
CA ILE A 352 17.15 -19.00 -0.64
C ILE A 352 16.15 -20.15 -0.53
N VAL A 353 16.22 -21.16 -1.39
CA VAL A 353 15.35 -22.33 -1.35
C VAL A 353 15.56 -23.13 -0.06
N THR A 354 16.80 -23.28 0.40
CA THR A 354 17.13 -23.93 1.66
C THR A 354 16.52 -23.20 2.85
N ASP A 355 16.66 -21.87 2.91
CA ASP A 355 16.04 -21.06 3.95
C ASP A 355 14.50 -21.15 3.89
N LEU A 356 13.89 -21.07 2.70
CA LEU A 356 12.45 -21.25 2.51
C LEU A 356 11.98 -22.64 2.96
N GLN A 357 12.69 -23.70 2.62
CA GLN A 357 12.39 -25.10 3.04
C GLN A 357 12.48 -25.26 4.56
N LYS A 358 13.51 -24.67 5.18
CA LYS A 358 13.68 -24.67 6.63
C LYS A 358 12.54 -24.01 7.35
N PHE A 359 12.06 -22.87 6.83
CA PHE A 359 10.96 -22.12 7.41
C PHE A 359 9.58 -22.72 7.09
N SER A 360 9.38 -23.28 5.90
CA SER A 360 8.09 -23.84 5.47
C SER A 360 7.90 -25.29 5.91
N GLN A 361 8.95 -25.97 6.35
CA GLN A 361 8.98 -27.41 6.64
C GLN A 361 8.50 -28.29 5.44
N GLN A 362 8.58 -27.77 4.20
CA GLN A 362 8.10 -28.41 2.97
C GLN A 362 9.19 -28.43 1.90
N LYS A 363 9.09 -29.41 0.99
CA LYS A 363 9.88 -29.39 -0.24
C LYS A 363 9.33 -28.34 -1.20
N ILE A 364 10.11 -27.30 -1.47
CA ILE A 364 9.75 -26.26 -2.42
C ILE A 364 10.17 -26.69 -3.82
N LYS A 365 9.23 -26.68 -4.77
CA LYS A 365 9.56 -26.82 -6.20
C LYS A 365 10.18 -25.52 -6.68
N TYR A 366 11.42 -25.60 -7.08
CA TYR A 366 12.16 -24.51 -7.70
C TYR A 366 12.34 -24.81 -9.18
N ASN A 367 11.81 -23.96 -10.02
CA ASN A 367 12.02 -24.00 -11.46
C ASN A 367 13.16 -23.04 -11.81
N GLN A 368 14.25 -23.58 -12.31
CA GLN A 368 15.41 -22.82 -12.80
C GLN A 368 15.05 -22.02 -14.05
#